data_88da7cd93712bc5c406a552007874561
#
_entry.id   88da7cd93712bc5c406a552007874561
#
_cell.length_a   1.000
_cell.length_b   1.000
_cell.length_c   1.000
_cell.angle_alpha   90.00
_cell.angle_beta   90.00
_cell.angle_gamma   90.00
#
_symmetry.space_group_name_H-M   'P 1'
#
loop_
_entity.id
_entity.type
_entity.pdbx_description
1 polymer ?
#
loop_
_entity_poly.entity_id
_entity_poly.type
_entity_poly.pdbx_seq_one_letter_code
_entity_poly.pdbx_strand_id
1 'polypeptide(L)'
;MGSNCAKKLMESGVPVAGYDPYPPAVKRASEAGVAVCGSPAGLAGKARVILMFVPGPADTEKVVLGEGGIASGAPEGTVVVNMSTVDPGVNIRMGEALAPKGIDFVDAPVMGSPSGVGSWAFALGGSDEALAKIKDVLLVLSGSEEKLFHIGPLGHGKKRQLLNNMMLGAIAACAAETLARAE
;
A
#
# COMPACT_ATOMS: atom_id res chain seq x y z
N MET A 1 -5.00 1.95 8.75
CA MET A 1 -4.89 2.34 7.32
C MET A 1 -5.80 1.45 6.48
N GLY A 2 -5.54 0.15 6.37
CA GLY A 2 -6.28 -0.77 5.47
C GLY A 2 -7.80 -0.76 5.67
N SER A 3 -8.30 -0.78 6.90
CA SER A 3 -9.75 -0.74 7.18
C SER A 3 -10.42 0.53 6.66
N ASN A 4 -9.77 1.69 6.79
CA ASN A 4 -10.32 2.95 6.27
C ASN A 4 -10.28 2.98 4.74
N CYS A 5 -9.22 2.42 4.14
CA CYS A 5 -9.10 2.24 2.71
C CYS A 5 -10.25 1.35 2.17
N ALA A 6 -10.46 0.17 2.79
CA ALA A 6 -11.54 -0.75 2.41
C ALA A 6 -12.91 -0.07 2.48
N LYS A 7 -13.20 0.62 3.59
CA LYS A 7 -14.44 1.37 3.77
C LYS A 7 -14.66 2.40 2.67
N LYS A 8 -13.64 3.22 2.38
CA LYS A 8 -13.73 4.27 1.35
C LYS A 8 -13.99 3.70 -0.04
N LEU A 9 -13.33 2.57 -0.39
CA LEU A 9 -13.55 1.90 -1.66
C LEU A 9 -14.99 1.36 -1.78
N MET A 10 -15.49 0.69 -0.74
CA MET A 10 -16.86 0.19 -0.71
C MET A 10 -17.91 1.31 -0.81
N GLU A 11 -17.71 2.43 -0.11
CA GLU A 11 -18.56 3.63 -0.21
C GLU A 11 -18.59 4.20 -1.62
N SER A 12 -17.55 3.96 -2.41
CA SER A 12 -17.45 4.35 -3.82
C SER A 12 -17.92 3.28 -4.79
N GLY A 13 -18.56 2.20 -4.30
CA GLY A 13 -19.11 1.13 -5.13
C GLY A 13 -18.09 0.09 -5.60
N VAL A 14 -16.86 0.14 -5.11
CA VAL A 14 -15.82 -0.85 -5.45
C VAL A 14 -15.96 -2.07 -4.53
N PRO A 15 -16.15 -3.29 -5.07
CA PRO A 15 -16.19 -4.49 -4.26
C PRO A 15 -14.81 -4.75 -3.63
N VAL A 16 -14.78 -5.06 -2.33
CA VAL A 16 -13.54 -5.27 -1.58
C VAL A 16 -13.51 -6.65 -0.94
N ALA A 17 -12.44 -7.39 -1.19
CA ALA A 17 -12.06 -8.56 -0.41
C ALA A 17 -10.86 -8.23 0.48
N GLY A 18 -10.70 -8.90 1.61
CA GLY A 18 -9.65 -8.61 2.57
C GLY A 18 -9.06 -9.85 3.23
N TYR A 19 -7.80 -9.74 3.64
CA TYR A 19 -7.13 -10.69 4.51
C TYR A 19 -6.37 -9.93 5.60
N ASP A 20 -6.44 -10.41 6.82
CA ASP A 20 -5.64 -9.95 7.95
C ASP A 20 -5.37 -11.17 8.86
N PRO A 21 -4.13 -11.39 9.34
CA PRO A 21 -3.84 -12.51 10.25
C PRO A 21 -4.36 -12.27 11.67
N TYR A 22 -4.79 -11.05 12.00
CA TYR A 22 -5.23 -10.69 13.35
C TYR A 22 -6.77 -10.84 13.51
N PRO A 23 -7.26 -11.82 14.30
CA PRO A 23 -8.68 -12.14 14.38
C PRO A 23 -9.60 -10.95 14.70
N PRO A 24 -9.24 -10.00 15.59
CA PRO A 24 -10.07 -8.82 15.82
C PRO A 24 -10.18 -7.89 14.60
N ALA A 25 -9.15 -7.83 13.73
CA ALA A 25 -9.24 -7.08 12.47
C ALA A 25 -10.14 -7.77 11.48
N VAL A 26 -10.04 -9.10 11.36
CA VAL A 26 -10.94 -9.95 10.55
C VAL A 26 -12.40 -9.73 10.94
N LYS A 27 -12.72 -9.76 12.24
CA LYS A 27 -14.09 -9.53 12.73
C LYS A 27 -14.61 -8.16 12.31
N ARG A 28 -13.82 -7.09 12.56
CA ARG A 28 -14.22 -5.72 12.17
C ARG A 28 -14.40 -5.57 10.64
N ALA A 29 -13.54 -6.21 9.85
CA ALA A 29 -13.64 -6.17 8.40
C ALA A 29 -14.93 -6.86 7.91
N SER A 30 -15.25 -8.04 8.46
CA SER A 30 -16.47 -8.77 8.16
C SER A 30 -17.74 -7.98 8.55
N GLU A 31 -17.75 -7.40 9.75
CA GLU A 31 -18.85 -6.53 10.22
C GLU A 31 -19.04 -5.29 9.35
N ALA A 32 -17.98 -4.81 8.73
CA ALA A 32 -18.00 -3.70 7.77
C ALA A 32 -18.39 -4.13 6.34
N GLY A 33 -18.68 -5.41 6.09
CA GLY A 33 -19.09 -5.91 4.78
C GLY A 33 -17.95 -6.32 3.84
N VAL A 34 -16.70 -6.37 4.31
CA VAL A 34 -15.55 -6.84 3.53
C VAL A 34 -15.64 -8.37 3.37
N ALA A 35 -15.50 -8.88 2.14
CA ALA A 35 -15.41 -10.31 1.87
C ALA A 35 -14.07 -10.88 2.38
N VAL A 36 -14.07 -11.46 3.58
CA VAL A 36 -12.84 -11.96 4.22
C VAL A 36 -12.35 -13.24 3.55
N CYS A 37 -11.04 -13.32 3.29
CA CYS A 37 -10.35 -14.48 2.76
C CYS A 37 -9.47 -15.14 3.83
N GLY A 38 -9.24 -16.46 3.71
CA GLY A 38 -8.45 -17.23 4.68
C GLY A 38 -6.93 -17.13 4.49
N SER A 39 -6.46 -16.60 3.35
CA SER A 39 -5.04 -16.45 3.04
C SER A 39 -4.79 -15.33 2.03
N PRO A 40 -3.54 -14.82 1.92
CA PRO A 40 -3.16 -13.91 0.85
C PRO A 40 -3.38 -14.49 -0.55
N ALA A 41 -3.11 -15.77 -0.76
CA ALA A 41 -3.36 -16.45 -2.04
C ALA A 41 -4.85 -16.49 -2.39
N GLY A 42 -5.70 -16.81 -1.40
CA GLY A 42 -7.15 -16.84 -1.60
C GLY A 42 -7.75 -15.46 -1.90
N LEU A 43 -7.15 -14.38 -1.35
CA LEU A 43 -7.45 -13.00 -1.71
C LEU A 43 -7.01 -12.71 -3.14
N ALA A 44 -5.76 -13.06 -3.47
CA ALA A 44 -5.14 -12.74 -4.73
C ALA A 44 -5.86 -13.39 -5.93
N GLY A 45 -6.43 -14.57 -5.74
CA GLY A 45 -7.26 -15.22 -6.76
C GLY A 45 -8.58 -14.50 -7.08
N LYS A 46 -9.00 -13.54 -6.24
CA LYS A 46 -10.27 -12.80 -6.39
C LYS A 46 -10.10 -11.35 -6.84
N ALA A 47 -8.89 -10.81 -6.80
CA ALA A 47 -8.63 -9.40 -7.04
C ALA A 47 -7.56 -9.19 -8.12
N ARG A 48 -7.73 -8.16 -8.94
CA ARG A 48 -6.72 -7.71 -9.91
C ARG A 48 -5.83 -6.59 -9.37
N VAL A 49 -6.29 -5.87 -8.38
CA VAL A 49 -5.53 -4.85 -7.67
C VAL A 49 -5.50 -5.21 -6.19
N ILE A 50 -4.31 -5.38 -5.63
CA ILE A 50 -4.10 -5.77 -4.24
C ILE A 50 -3.39 -4.65 -3.52
N LEU A 51 -4.07 -4.00 -2.58
CA LEU A 51 -3.51 -2.93 -1.74
C LEU A 51 -2.95 -3.54 -0.45
N MET A 52 -1.66 -3.38 -0.20
CA MET A 52 -0.97 -4.01 0.91
C MET A 52 -0.55 -2.99 1.98
N PHE A 53 -0.96 -3.26 3.23
CA PHE A 53 -0.62 -2.48 4.42
C PHE A 53 -0.07 -3.43 5.50
N VAL A 54 1.23 -3.66 5.51
CA VAL A 54 1.90 -4.59 6.43
C VAL A 54 2.95 -3.86 7.28
N PRO A 55 3.30 -4.38 8.48
CA PRO A 55 4.17 -3.68 9.43
C PRO A 55 5.59 -3.46 8.94
N GLY A 56 6.17 -4.40 8.18
CA GLY A 56 7.59 -4.32 7.85
C GLY A 56 8.05 -5.19 6.68
N PRO A 57 9.38 -5.20 6.45
CA PRO A 57 10.00 -5.95 5.36
C PRO A 57 9.72 -7.45 5.38
N ALA A 58 9.89 -8.10 6.52
CA ALA A 58 9.66 -9.54 6.68
C ALA A 58 8.18 -9.91 6.42
N ASP A 59 7.25 -9.06 6.87
CA ASP A 59 5.82 -9.26 6.61
C ASP A 59 5.50 -9.08 5.12
N THR A 60 6.17 -8.13 4.45
CA THR A 60 6.05 -7.94 3.01
C THR A 60 6.46 -9.19 2.25
N GLU A 61 7.65 -9.72 2.54
CA GLU A 61 8.18 -10.94 1.92
C GLU A 61 7.28 -12.15 2.19
N LYS A 62 6.83 -12.31 3.44
CA LYS A 62 5.94 -13.40 3.84
C LYS A 62 4.59 -13.34 3.12
N VAL A 63 3.96 -12.18 3.04
CA VAL A 63 2.65 -11.99 2.40
C VAL A 63 2.75 -12.16 0.89
N VAL A 64 3.84 -11.75 0.27
CA VAL A 64 4.02 -11.84 -1.18
C VAL A 64 4.50 -13.22 -1.61
N LEU A 65 5.59 -13.75 -1.02
CA LEU A 65 6.29 -14.94 -1.48
C LEU A 65 6.18 -16.15 -0.55
N GLY A 66 5.69 -15.97 0.68
CA GLY A 66 5.54 -17.05 1.65
C GLY A 66 4.55 -18.13 1.21
N GLU A 67 4.48 -19.22 1.98
CA GLU A 67 3.47 -20.26 1.77
C GLU A 67 2.07 -19.68 1.85
N GLY A 68 1.23 -19.94 0.83
CA GLY A 68 -0.09 -19.31 0.70
C GLY A 68 -0.04 -17.79 0.45
N GLY A 69 1.10 -17.25 0.02
CA GLY A 69 1.30 -15.85 -0.33
C GLY A 69 0.66 -15.45 -1.66
N ILE A 70 0.68 -14.15 -1.95
CA ILE A 70 0.07 -13.56 -3.15
C ILE A 70 0.57 -14.24 -4.43
N ALA A 71 1.88 -14.50 -4.52
CA ALA A 71 2.53 -15.11 -5.69
C ALA A 71 1.99 -16.49 -6.07
N SER A 72 1.35 -17.21 -5.14
CA SER A 72 0.77 -18.53 -5.37
C SER A 72 -0.68 -18.50 -5.83
N GLY A 73 -1.38 -17.38 -5.66
CA GLY A 73 -2.82 -17.26 -6.00
C GLY A 73 -3.15 -16.18 -7.01
N ALA A 74 -2.27 -15.21 -7.23
CA ALA A 74 -2.51 -14.10 -8.13
C ALA A 74 -2.43 -14.54 -9.60
N PRO A 75 -3.44 -14.25 -10.43
CA PRO A 75 -3.37 -14.47 -11.87
C PRO A 75 -2.48 -13.42 -12.55
N GLU A 76 -2.00 -13.75 -13.73
CA GLU A 76 -1.29 -12.81 -14.61
C GLU A 76 -2.08 -11.50 -14.80
N GLY A 77 -1.38 -10.39 -14.87
CA GLY A 77 -1.96 -9.05 -15.00
C GLY A 77 -2.43 -8.44 -13.68
N THR A 78 -2.28 -9.15 -12.54
CA THR A 78 -2.53 -8.58 -11.21
C THR A 78 -1.48 -7.51 -10.87
N VAL A 79 -1.90 -6.44 -10.20
CA VAL A 79 -1.00 -5.41 -9.67
C VAL A 79 -1.03 -5.44 -8.14
N VAL A 80 0.13 -5.64 -7.53
CA VAL A 80 0.32 -5.52 -6.07
C VAL A 80 0.83 -4.13 -5.74
N VAL A 81 0.09 -3.38 -4.95
CA VAL A 81 0.39 -2.01 -4.55
C VAL A 81 0.83 -1.97 -3.10
N ASN A 82 2.12 -1.81 -2.86
CA ASN A 82 2.64 -1.73 -1.50
C ASN A 82 2.52 -0.31 -0.94
N MET A 83 1.62 -0.12 0.00
CA MET A 83 1.39 1.15 0.70
C MET A 83 2.10 1.21 2.07
N SER A 84 2.77 0.14 2.48
CA SER A 84 3.52 0.04 3.75
C SER A 84 4.78 0.90 3.73
N THR A 85 5.27 1.30 4.89
CA THR A 85 6.57 1.99 5.02
C THR A 85 7.67 0.95 5.19
N VAL A 86 8.38 0.64 4.11
CA VAL A 86 9.45 -0.36 4.07
C VAL A 86 10.64 0.15 3.23
N ASP A 87 11.78 -0.54 3.37
CA ASP A 87 12.96 -0.28 2.56
C ASP A 87 12.67 -0.42 1.05
N PRO A 88 13.14 0.50 0.18
CA PRO A 88 12.93 0.41 -1.26
C PRO A 88 13.43 -0.88 -1.90
N GLY A 89 14.52 -1.46 -1.39
CA GLY A 89 15.08 -2.70 -1.89
C GLY A 89 14.15 -3.90 -1.71
N VAL A 90 13.30 -3.90 -0.69
CA VAL A 90 12.26 -4.92 -0.53
C VAL A 90 11.28 -4.89 -1.70
N ASN A 91 10.81 -3.69 -2.08
CA ASN A 91 9.88 -3.56 -3.20
C ASN A 91 10.49 -4.03 -4.53
N ILE A 92 11.78 -3.69 -4.75
CA ILE A 92 12.49 -4.10 -5.96
C ILE A 92 12.57 -5.63 -6.02
N ARG A 93 13.00 -6.30 -4.93
CA ARG A 93 13.06 -7.77 -4.88
C ARG A 93 11.70 -8.42 -5.08
N MET A 94 10.62 -7.85 -4.51
CA MET A 94 9.27 -8.38 -4.70
C MET A 94 8.82 -8.25 -6.16
N GLY A 95 9.10 -7.11 -6.81
CA GLY A 95 8.82 -6.90 -8.22
C GLY A 95 9.57 -7.89 -9.11
N GLU A 96 10.87 -8.08 -8.89
CA GLU A 96 11.70 -9.05 -9.62
C GLU A 96 11.18 -10.48 -9.47
N ALA A 97 10.76 -10.87 -8.27
CA ALA A 97 10.22 -12.20 -8.01
C ALA A 97 8.85 -12.46 -8.64
N LEU A 98 8.03 -11.41 -8.81
CA LEU A 98 6.68 -11.50 -9.37
C LEU A 98 6.64 -11.32 -10.90
N ALA A 99 7.61 -10.63 -11.50
CA ALA A 99 7.66 -10.35 -12.92
C ALA A 99 7.58 -11.61 -13.81
N PRO A 100 8.25 -12.75 -13.50
CA PRO A 100 8.12 -13.98 -14.28
C PRO A 100 6.71 -14.59 -14.30
N LYS A 101 5.84 -14.17 -13.39
CA LYS A 101 4.43 -14.58 -13.28
C LYS A 101 3.47 -13.58 -13.95
N GLY A 102 3.97 -12.54 -14.59
CA GLY A 102 3.17 -11.47 -15.17
C GLY A 102 2.39 -10.65 -14.12
N ILE A 103 2.91 -10.57 -12.88
CA ILE A 103 2.33 -9.81 -11.78
C ILE A 103 3.16 -8.56 -11.59
N ASP A 104 2.53 -7.39 -11.69
CA ASP A 104 3.18 -6.11 -11.46
C ASP A 104 3.27 -5.78 -9.95
N PHE A 105 4.34 -5.10 -9.57
CA PHE A 105 4.52 -4.58 -8.23
C PHE A 105 4.76 -3.08 -8.27
N VAL A 106 4.03 -2.32 -7.46
CA VAL A 106 4.08 -0.85 -7.39
C VAL A 106 4.28 -0.44 -5.94
N ASP A 107 5.11 0.53 -5.68
CA ASP A 107 5.17 1.19 -4.40
C ASP A 107 4.38 2.51 -4.43
N ALA A 108 3.44 2.62 -3.49
CA ALA A 108 2.54 3.77 -3.36
C ALA A 108 2.44 4.21 -1.89
N PRO A 109 3.52 4.73 -1.30
CA PRO A 109 3.46 5.24 0.05
C PRO A 109 2.44 6.35 0.19
N VAL A 110 1.65 6.25 1.27
CA VAL A 110 0.61 7.23 1.59
C VAL A 110 1.23 8.45 2.26
N MET A 111 0.90 9.63 1.75
CA MET A 111 1.12 10.91 2.42
C MET A 111 -0.23 11.39 2.94
N GLY A 112 -0.49 11.16 4.23
CA GLY A 112 -1.75 11.48 4.89
C GLY A 112 -1.98 10.67 6.16
N SER A 113 -2.96 11.08 6.95
CA SER A 113 -3.39 10.38 8.17
C SER A 113 -4.38 9.25 7.83
N PRO A 114 -4.59 8.27 8.74
CA PRO A 114 -5.60 7.24 8.55
C PRO A 114 -7.02 7.77 8.31
N SER A 115 -7.37 8.88 8.95
CA SER A 115 -8.68 9.53 8.79
C SER A 115 -8.81 10.36 7.51
N GLY A 116 -7.69 10.67 6.85
CA GLY A 116 -7.66 11.49 5.64
C GLY A 116 -7.89 10.71 4.34
N VAL A 117 -8.35 9.45 4.41
CA VAL A 117 -8.67 8.67 3.21
C VAL A 117 -9.70 9.39 2.32
N GLY A 118 -9.47 9.43 1.01
CA GLY A 118 -10.21 10.28 0.07
C GLY A 118 -9.53 11.62 -0.19
N SER A 119 -8.43 11.92 0.55
CA SER A 119 -7.58 13.09 0.34
C SER A 119 -6.08 12.75 0.40
N TRP A 120 -5.74 11.47 0.37
CA TRP A 120 -4.35 11.03 0.40
C TRP A 120 -3.60 11.47 -0.84
N ALA A 121 -2.32 11.78 -0.67
CA ALA A 121 -1.40 11.91 -1.79
C ALA A 121 -0.47 10.70 -1.85
N PHE A 122 -0.04 10.33 -3.06
CA PHE A 122 0.78 9.16 -3.32
C PHE A 122 2.03 9.53 -4.11
N ALA A 123 3.18 9.05 -3.66
CA ALA A 123 4.41 9.05 -4.43
C ALA A 123 4.58 7.67 -5.08
N LEU A 124 4.30 7.56 -6.36
CA LEU A 124 4.20 6.30 -7.07
C LEU A 124 5.55 5.89 -7.67
N GLY A 125 5.95 4.64 -7.44
CA GLY A 125 7.08 4.01 -8.11
C GLY A 125 6.62 2.74 -8.83
N GLY A 126 6.91 2.65 -10.13
CA GLY A 126 6.50 1.52 -10.97
C GLY A 126 6.50 1.88 -12.45
N SER A 127 6.12 0.93 -13.31
CA SER A 127 5.95 1.21 -14.75
C SER A 127 4.67 1.99 -15.03
N ASP A 128 4.64 2.74 -16.12
CA ASP A 128 3.45 3.48 -16.56
C ASP A 128 2.25 2.54 -16.79
N GLU A 129 2.50 1.34 -17.33
CA GLU A 129 1.47 0.33 -17.57
C GLU A 129 0.84 -0.17 -16.29
N ALA A 130 1.66 -0.46 -15.26
CA ALA A 130 1.17 -0.89 -13.95
C ALA A 130 0.38 0.23 -13.26
N LEU A 131 0.87 1.48 -13.34
CA LEU A 131 0.22 2.65 -12.75
C LEU A 131 -1.13 2.94 -13.42
N ALA A 132 -1.24 2.78 -14.72
CA ALA A 132 -2.50 2.95 -15.45
C ALA A 132 -3.59 1.97 -14.97
N LYS A 133 -3.23 0.71 -14.65
CA LYS A 133 -4.16 -0.32 -14.15
C LYS A 133 -4.76 0.00 -12.78
N ILE A 134 -4.09 0.79 -11.95
CA ILE A 134 -4.50 1.10 -10.58
C ILE A 134 -5.02 2.52 -10.39
N LYS A 135 -4.98 3.34 -11.43
CA LYS A 135 -5.32 4.77 -11.40
C LYS A 135 -6.68 5.02 -10.77
N ASP A 136 -7.72 4.32 -11.20
CA ASP A 136 -9.09 4.52 -10.72
C ASP A 136 -9.22 4.22 -9.23
N VAL A 137 -8.57 3.16 -8.74
CA VAL A 137 -8.53 2.81 -7.33
C VAL A 137 -7.83 3.92 -6.52
N LEU A 138 -6.71 4.42 -7.02
CA LEU A 138 -5.97 5.50 -6.36
C LEU A 138 -6.75 6.82 -6.37
N LEU A 139 -7.52 7.12 -7.42
CA LEU A 139 -8.37 8.31 -7.49
C LEU A 139 -9.45 8.31 -6.40
N VAL A 140 -10.05 7.17 -6.10
CA VAL A 140 -10.99 7.05 -4.97
C VAL A 140 -10.33 7.40 -3.63
N LEU A 141 -9.07 7.01 -3.45
CA LEU A 141 -8.33 7.21 -2.21
C LEU A 141 -7.69 8.61 -2.10
N SER A 142 -7.41 9.25 -3.22
CA SER A 142 -6.80 10.59 -3.29
C SER A 142 -7.83 11.72 -3.44
N GLY A 143 -8.97 11.43 -4.07
CA GLY A 143 -9.97 12.41 -4.47
C GLY A 143 -9.55 13.34 -5.60
N SER A 144 -8.31 13.27 -6.09
CA SER A 144 -7.79 14.11 -7.17
C SER A 144 -6.59 13.48 -7.84
N GLU A 145 -6.48 13.59 -9.17
CA GLU A 145 -5.32 13.15 -9.93
C GLU A 145 -4.03 13.93 -9.59
N GLU A 146 -4.16 15.20 -9.25
CA GLU A 146 -3.05 16.08 -8.86
C GLU A 146 -2.28 15.58 -7.62
N LYS A 147 -2.85 14.62 -6.88
CA LYS A 147 -2.23 13.99 -5.71
C LYS A 147 -1.52 12.67 -6.04
N LEU A 148 -1.52 12.25 -7.30
CA LEU A 148 -0.86 11.05 -7.79
C LEU A 148 0.45 11.45 -8.48
N PHE A 149 1.58 11.34 -7.75
CA PHE A 149 2.88 11.76 -8.25
C PHE A 149 3.67 10.53 -8.72
N HIS A 150 3.82 10.32 -10.03
CA HIS A 150 4.75 9.33 -10.55
C HIS A 150 6.19 9.84 -10.36
N ILE A 151 6.96 9.19 -9.47
CA ILE A 151 8.31 9.61 -9.07
C ILE A 151 9.39 8.91 -9.90
N GLY A 152 9.06 7.77 -10.51
CA GLY A 152 10.00 6.98 -11.30
C GLY A 152 9.81 5.48 -11.13
N PRO A 153 10.85 4.67 -11.44
CA PRO A 153 10.80 3.22 -11.31
C PRO A 153 10.44 2.73 -9.92
N LEU A 154 10.12 1.44 -9.82
CA LEU A 154 9.82 0.73 -8.57
C LEU A 154 10.87 1.01 -7.47
N GLY A 155 10.40 1.35 -6.28
CA GLY A 155 11.22 1.76 -5.13
C GLY A 155 11.42 3.27 -5.00
N HIS A 156 11.16 4.07 -6.04
CA HIS A 156 11.37 5.53 -5.99
C HIS A 156 10.34 6.25 -5.12
N GLY A 157 9.10 5.79 -5.09
CA GLY A 157 8.09 6.30 -4.16
C GLY A 157 8.53 6.14 -2.71
N LYS A 158 9.07 4.96 -2.35
CA LYS A 158 9.58 4.72 -0.98
C LYS A 158 10.80 5.55 -0.65
N LYS A 159 11.74 5.69 -1.60
CA LYS A 159 12.90 6.60 -1.40
C LYS A 159 12.43 8.00 -1.05
N ARG A 160 11.49 8.55 -1.82
CA ARG A 160 10.91 9.87 -1.53
C ARG A 160 10.24 9.92 -0.16
N GLN A 161 9.46 8.91 0.21
CA GLN A 161 8.80 8.86 1.53
C GLN A 161 9.82 8.87 2.67
N LEU A 162 10.87 8.06 2.58
CA LEU A 162 11.90 7.97 3.63
C LEU A 162 12.65 9.29 3.76
N LEU A 163 13.03 9.94 2.67
CA LEU A 163 13.67 11.26 2.69
C LEU A 163 12.77 12.31 3.32
N ASN A 164 11.48 12.32 2.99
CA ASN A 164 10.51 13.21 3.60
C ASN A 164 10.39 12.97 5.12
N ASN A 165 10.33 11.70 5.55
CA ASN A 165 10.23 11.35 6.97
C ASN A 165 11.50 11.76 7.75
N MET A 166 12.68 11.58 7.15
CA MET A 166 13.95 12.05 7.74
C MET A 166 13.94 13.58 7.94
N MET A 167 13.52 14.32 6.92
CA MET A 167 13.41 15.78 6.99
C MET A 167 12.43 16.22 8.09
N LEU A 168 11.23 15.63 8.13
CA LEU A 168 10.23 15.94 9.15
C LEU A 168 10.72 15.60 10.56
N GLY A 169 11.42 14.48 10.73
CA GLY A 169 12.03 14.10 12.02
C GLY A 169 13.08 15.12 12.48
N ALA A 170 13.95 15.56 11.59
CA ALA A 170 14.96 16.57 11.90
C ALA A 170 14.33 17.92 12.29
N ILE A 171 13.33 18.39 11.53
CA ILE A 171 12.60 19.63 11.82
C ILE A 171 11.90 19.53 13.18
N ALA A 172 11.23 18.41 13.47
CA ALA A 172 10.54 18.20 14.73
C ALA A 172 11.51 18.20 15.93
N ALA A 173 12.67 17.56 15.80
CA ALA A 173 13.70 17.54 16.84
C ALA A 173 14.26 18.94 17.11
N CYS A 174 14.60 19.69 16.04
CA CYS A 174 15.08 21.08 16.19
C CYS A 174 14.03 21.99 16.84
N ALA A 175 12.77 21.85 16.43
CA ALA A 175 11.68 22.64 17.00
C ALA A 175 11.47 22.32 18.49
N ALA A 176 11.45 21.03 18.87
CA ALA A 176 11.30 20.61 20.26
C ALA A 176 12.43 21.13 21.14
N GLU A 177 13.69 21.04 20.69
CA GLU A 177 14.84 21.54 21.44
C GLU A 177 14.80 23.06 21.58
N THR A 178 14.41 23.79 20.53
CA THR A 178 14.27 25.25 20.56
C THR A 178 13.22 25.70 21.56
N LEU A 179 12.06 25.05 21.57
CA LEU A 179 10.97 25.36 22.52
C LEU A 179 11.37 25.05 23.96
N ALA A 180 12.03 23.92 24.20
CA ALA A 180 12.48 23.54 25.55
C ALA A 180 13.54 24.51 26.13
N ARG A 181 14.24 25.26 25.31
CA ARG A 181 15.22 26.29 25.73
C ARG A 181 14.60 27.68 25.89
N ALA A 182 13.35 27.86 25.46
CA ALA A 182 12.64 29.14 25.59
C ALA A 182 11.90 29.29 26.92
N GLU A 183 11.81 28.21 27.72
CA GLU A 183 11.31 28.18 29.08
C GLU A 183 12.45 28.46 30.10
#